data_9a004b24e45a1b7054107883a9cb2e0d
#
_entry.id   9a004b24e45a1b7054107883a9cb2e0d
#
_cell.length_a   1.000
_cell.length_b   1.000
_cell.length_c   1.000
_cell.angle_alpha   90.00
_cell.angle_beta   90.00
_cell.angle_gamma   90.00
#
_symmetry.space_group_name_H-M   'P 1'
#
loop_
_entity.id
_entity.type
_entity.pdbx_description
1 polymer ?
#
loop_
_entity_poly.entity_id
_entity_poly.type
_entity_poly.pdbx_seq_one_letter_code
_entity_poly.pdbx_strand_id
1 'polypeptide(L)'
;MKTKFSNEVITRILEQSVVYQCACPAQVCRSINELRALFAYQAGCLNLTDTDIAVHQRIVDAVQIGHAEMEKCLEDILLLEGWDMNTFKMPEALMNRILQQF
;
A
#
# COMPACT_ATOMS: atom_id res chain seq x y z
N MET A 1 0.56 5.55 13.13
CA MET A 1 1.44 4.61 12.40
C MET A 1 2.30 5.39 11.42
N LYS A 2 3.58 5.08 11.38
CA LYS A 2 4.49 5.74 10.43
C LYS A 2 4.17 5.28 9.00
N THR A 3 4.14 6.22 8.07
CA THR A 3 3.92 5.93 6.65
C THR A 3 5.06 6.47 5.80
N LYS A 4 5.50 5.69 4.83
CA LYS A 4 6.48 6.08 3.82
C LYS A 4 5.80 6.76 2.63
N PHE A 5 4.64 6.25 2.25
CA PHE A 5 3.82 6.79 1.19
C PHE A 5 2.53 7.36 1.76
N SER A 6 2.22 8.61 1.41
CA SER A 6 0.95 9.23 1.81
C SER A 6 -0.24 8.53 1.14
N ASN A 7 -1.44 8.75 1.66
CA ASN A 7 -2.65 8.22 1.03
C ASN A 7 -2.83 8.77 -0.38
N GLU A 8 -2.46 10.02 -0.62
CA GLU A 8 -2.51 10.65 -1.93
C GLU A 8 -1.59 9.96 -2.93
N VAL A 9 -0.37 9.61 -2.50
CA VAL A 9 0.58 8.88 -3.35
C VAL A 9 0.06 7.48 -3.66
N ILE A 10 -0.44 6.76 -2.68
CA ILE A 10 -1.04 5.43 -2.88
C ILE A 10 -2.19 5.52 -3.89
N THR A 11 -3.08 6.50 -3.74
CA THR A 11 -4.19 6.72 -4.66
C THR A 11 -3.69 7.01 -6.08
N ARG A 12 -2.66 7.83 -6.23
CA ARG A 12 -2.09 8.16 -7.54
C ARG A 12 -1.52 6.91 -8.25
N ILE A 13 -0.78 6.08 -7.51
CA ILE A 13 -0.24 4.83 -8.06
C ILE A 13 -1.38 3.90 -8.47
N LEU A 14 -2.41 3.77 -7.64
CA LEU A 14 -3.60 2.96 -7.95
C LEU A 14 -4.30 3.44 -9.20
N GLU A 15 -4.55 4.74 -9.34
CA GLU A 15 -5.22 5.32 -10.49
C GLU A 15 -4.48 5.03 -11.79
N GLN A 16 -3.18 5.23 -11.82
CA GLN A 16 -2.37 4.93 -13.00
C GLN A 16 -2.36 3.43 -13.30
N SER A 17 -2.23 2.58 -12.28
CA SER A 17 -2.24 1.13 -12.43
C SER A 17 -3.56 0.63 -13.03
N VAL A 18 -4.68 1.19 -12.60
CA VAL A 18 -6.00 0.84 -13.14
C VAL A 18 -6.14 1.29 -14.59
N VAL A 19 -5.78 2.55 -14.88
CA VAL A 19 -5.88 3.11 -16.25
C VAL A 19 -5.04 2.30 -17.25
N TYR A 20 -3.83 1.91 -16.87
CA TYR A 20 -2.93 1.16 -17.73
C TYR A 20 -2.92 -0.35 -17.45
N GLN A 21 -3.88 -0.83 -16.67
CA GLN A 21 -4.07 -2.25 -16.35
C GLN A 21 -2.82 -2.94 -15.78
N CYS A 22 -1.99 -2.20 -15.07
CA CYS A 22 -0.82 -2.73 -14.38
C CYS A 22 -1.22 -3.24 -12.99
N ALA A 23 -1.25 -4.56 -12.82
CA ALA A 23 -1.82 -5.17 -11.61
C ALA A 23 -0.88 -5.19 -10.40
N CYS A 24 0.43 -5.34 -10.61
CA CYS A 24 1.34 -5.60 -9.49
C CYS A 24 1.42 -4.46 -8.47
N PRO A 25 1.72 -3.20 -8.86
CA PRO A 25 1.68 -2.10 -7.89
C PRO A 25 0.29 -1.89 -7.28
N ALA A 26 -0.77 -2.08 -8.05
CA ALA A 26 -2.14 -1.93 -7.57
C ALA A 26 -2.45 -2.92 -6.44
N GLN A 27 -2.04 -4.18 -6.58
CA GLN A 27 -2.27 -5.20 -5.55
C GLN A 27 -1.52 -4.87 -4.26
N VAL A 28 -0.28 -4.41 -4.36
CA VAL A 28 0.50 -3.98 -3.20
C VAL A 28 -0.15 -2.77 -2.53
N CYS A 29 -0.60 -1.78 -3.30
CA CYS A 29 -1.32 -0.62 -2.78
C CYS A 29 -2.60 -1.01 -2.04
N ARG A 30 -3.36 -1.96 -2.57
CA ARG A 30 -4.58 -2.46 -1.91
C ARG A 30 -4.26 -3.12 -0.57
N SER A 31 -3.19 -3.93 -0.53
CA SER A 31 -2.75 -4.55 0.73
C SER A 31 -2.34 -3.51 1.76
N ILE A 32 -1.63 -2.45 1.34
CA ILE A 32 -1.27 -1.33 2.21
C ILE A 32 -2.53 -0.66 2.77
N ASN A 33 -3.52 -0.38 1.92
CA ASN A 33 -4.77 0.23 2.35
C ASN A 33 -5.56 -0.66 3.32
N GLU A 34 -5.57 -1.96 3.11
CA GLU A 34 -6.21 -2.91 4.02
C GLU A 34 -5.53 -2.92 5.39
N LEU A 35 -4.21 -2.87 5.42
CA LEU A 35 -3.46 -2.80 6.67
C LEU A 35 -3.72 -1.49 7.41
N ARG A 36 -3.81 -0.37 6.70
CA ARG A 36 -4.17 0.93 7.28
C ARG A 36 -5.59 0.92 7.85
N ALA A 37 -6.53 0.28 7.14
CA ALA A 37 -7.90 0.14 7.61
C ALA A 37 -7.97 -0.75 8.87
N LEU A 38 -7.22 -1.84 8.90
CA LEU A 38 -7.14 -2.71 10.07
C LEU A 38 -6.56 -1.98 11.28
N PHE A 39 -5.50 -1.20 11.08
CA PHE A 39 -4.93 -0.38 12.15
C PHE A 39 -5.96 0.60 12.73
N ALA A 40 -6.68 1.31 11.85
CA ALA A 40 -7.71 2.27 12.27
C ALA A 40 -8.86 1.58 13.03
N TYR A 41 -9.26 0.40 12.58
CA TYR A 41 -10.28 -0.39 13.27
C TYR A 41 -9.84 -0.76 14.68
N GLN A 42 -8.60 -1.23 14.86
CA GLN A 42 -8.08 -1.60 16.17
C GLN A 42 -8.02 -0.40 17.12
N ALA A 43 -7.67 0.77 16.62
CA ALA A 43 -7.61 2.00 17.41
C ALA A 43 -8.99 2.40 17.96
N GLY A 44 -10.08 2.03 17.27
CA GLY A 44 -11.46 2.30 17.68
C GLY A 44 -12.10 1.20 18.53
N CYS A 45 -11.42 0.07 18.75
CA CYS A 45 -11.98 -1.04 19.51
C CYS A 45 -11.99 -0.76 21.01
N LEU A 46 -13.04 -1.24 21.70
CA LEU A 46 -13.16 -1.11 23.14
C LEU A 46 -12.25 -2.12 23.85
N ASN A 47 -11.53 -1.64 24.86
CA ASN A 47 -10.66 -2.46 25.71
C ASN A 47 -11.38 -2.69 27.06
N LEU A 48 -12.28 -3.67 27.08
CA LEU A 48 -13.10 -3.96 28.28
C LEU A 48 -12.40 -4.88 29.28
N THR A 49 -11.46 -5.69 28.81
CA THR A 49 -10.72 -6.65 29.61
C THR A 49 -9.23 -6.61 29.28
N ASP A 50 -8.39 -7.17 30.15
CA ASP A 50 -6.97 -7.32 29.89
C ASP A 50 -6.71 -8.18 28.65
N THR A 51 -7.55 -9.18 28.42
CA THR A 51 -7.48 -10.01 27.22
C THR A 51 -7.74 -9.19 25.96
N ASP A 52 -8.75 -8.31 25.96
CA ASP A 52 -9.03 -7.42 24.83
C ASP A 52 -7.83 -6.54 24.51
N ILE A 53 -7.22 -5.93 25.53
CA ILE A 53 -6.04 -5.08 25.37
C ILE A 53 -4.90 -5.88 24.73
N ALA A 54 -4.63 -7.09 25.22
CA ALA A 54 -3.56 -7.94 24.69
C ALA A 54 -3.81 -8.36 23.25
N VAL A 55 -5.06 -8.70 22.91
CA VAL A 55 -5.45 -9.07 21.53
C VAL A 55 -5.27 -7.89 20.58
N HIS A 56 -5.80 -6.72 20.93
CA HIS A 56 -5.70 -5.53 20.09
C HIS A 56 -4.24 -5.12 19.89
N GLN A 57 -3.44 -5.16 20.96
CA GLN A 57 -2.01 -4.81 20.87
C GLN A 57 -1.24 -5.79 19.97
N ARG A 58 -1.53 -7.08 20.06
CA ARG A 58 -0.90 -8.08 19.21
C ARG A 58 -1.20 -7.86 17.72
N ILE A 59 -2.43 -7.50 17.41
CA ILE A 59 -2.84 -7.18 16.03
C ILE A 59 -2.14 -5.92 15.54
N VAL A 60 -2.13 -4.86 16.36
CA VAL A 60 -1.46 -3.60 16.00
C VAL A 60 0.02 -3.82 15.71
N ASP A 61 0.71 -4.59 16.55
CA ASP A 61 2.13 -4.90 16.34
C ASP A 61 2.37 -5.61 15.01
N ALA A 62 1.55 -6.61 14.68
CA ALA A 62 1.65 -7.34 13.43
C ALA A 62 1.35 -6.44 12.22
N VAL A 63 0.33 -5.58 12.32
CA VAL A 63 -0.03 -4.64 11.25
C VAL A 63 1.08 -3.65 10.97
N GLN A 64 1.71 -3.11 12.00
CA GLN A 64 2.81 -2.15 11.83
C GLN A 64 4.01 -2.79 11.13
N ILE A 65 4.37 -4.02 11.49
CA ILE A 65 5.45 -4.77 10.83
C ILE A 65 5.08 -5.06 9.37
N GLY A 66 3.89 -5.59 9.14
CA GLY A 66 3.41 -5.92 7.79
C GLY A 66 3.29 -4.69 6.90
N HIS A 67 2.80 -3.59 7.44
CA HIS A 67 2.67 -2.32 6.71
C HIS A 67 4.03 -1.79 6.26
N ALA A 68 5.02 -1.75 7.17
CA ALA A 68 6.37 -1.29 6.84
C ALA A 68 6.99 -2.17 5.75
N GLU A 69 6.83 -3.49 5.82
CA GLU A 69 7.34 -4.40 4.81
C GLU A 69 6.64 -4.22 3.46
N MET A 70 5.33 -4.01 3.45
CA MET A 70 4.59 -3.77 2.20
C MET A 70 4.93 -2.42 1.57
N GLU A 71 5.19 -1.39 2.36
CA GLU A 71 5.67 -0.11 1.83
C GLU A 71 7.06 -0.24 1.21
N LYS A 72 7.95 -1.01 1.83
CA LYS A 72 9.26 -1.29 1.27
C LYS A 72 9.14 -2.08 -0.03
N CYS A 73 8.28 -3.07 -0.06
CA CYS A 73 7.98 -3.84 -1.27
C CYS A 73 7.49 -2.91 -2.40
N LEU A 74 6.58 -2.00 -2.10
CA LEU A 74 6.09 -1.03 -3.09
C LEU A 74 7.23 -0.17 -3.64
N GLU A 75 8.06 0.38 -2.77
CA GLU A 75 9.24 1.15 -3.19
C GLU A 75 10.12 0.35 -4.14
N ASP A 76 10.43 -0.89 -3.76
CA ASP A 76 11.30 -1.76 -4.55
C ASP A 76 10.72 -2.05 -5.93
N ILE A 77 9.43 -2.37 -6.02
CA ILE A 77 8.82 -2.68 -7.32
C ILE A 77 8.65 -1.44 -8.20
N LEU A 78 8.38 -0.28 -7.62
CA LEU A 78 8.33 0.98 -8.38
C LEU A 78 9.70 1.31 -8.97
N LEU A 79 10.76 1.11 -8.20
CA LEU A 79 12.14 1.29 -8.68
C LEU A 79 12.49 0.29 -9.78
N LEU A 80 12.11 -0.97 -9.59
CA LEU A 80 12.37 -2.03 -10.58
C LEU A 80 11.65 -1.76 -11.91
N GLU A 81 10.44 -1.22 -11.86
CA GLU A 81 9.66 -0.88 -13.05
C GLU A 81 10.06 0.46 -13.68
N GLY A 82 10.82 1.28 -12.97
CA GLY A 82 11.28 2.58 -13.47
C GLY A 82 10.30 3.72 -13.30
N TRP A 83 9.41 3.67 -12.32
CA TRP A 83 8.51 4.78 -12.00
C TRP A 83 9.28 6.00 -11.54
N ASP A 84 8.75 7.19 -11.83
CA ASP A 84 9.28 8.43 -11.28
C ASP A 84 8.95 8.52 -9.79
N MET A 85 9.97 8.54 -8.94
CA MET A 85 9.78 8.51 -7.48
C MET A 85 9.45 9.88 -6.90
N ASN A 86 9.45 10.95 -7.70
CA ASN A 86 9.02 12.28 -7.28
C ASN A 86 7.56 12.55 -7.65
N THR A 87 7.16 12.19 -8.86
CA THR A 87 5.81 12.42 -9.38
C THR A 87 4.91 11.20 -9.29
N PHE A 88 5.50 10.02 -9.11
CA PHE A 88 4.82 8.72 -9.12
C PHE A 88 4.05 8.50 -10.43
N LYS A 89 4.67 8.93 -11.52
CA LYS A 89 4.16 8.67 -12.86
C LYS A 89 4.73 7.35 -13.38
N MET A 90 3.88 6.55 -13.99
CA MET A 90 4.26 5.30 -14.63
C MET A 90 5.21 5.58 -15.80
N PRO A 91 6.27 4.75 -16.01
CA PRO A 91 7.18 4.95 -17.13
C PRO A 91 6.47 4.75 -18.48
N GLU A 92 6.85 5.55 -19.49
CA GLU A 92 6.25 5.48 -20.83
C GLU A 92 6.41 4.11 -21.47
N ALA A 93 7.55 3.46 -21.27
CA ALA A 93 7.78 2.12 -21.81
C ALA A 93 6.74 1.11 -21.30
N LEU A 94 6.34 1.19 -20.05
CA LEU A 94 5.33 0.32 -19.47
C LEU A 94 3.94 0.68 -20.01
N MET A 95 3.61 1.96 -20.12
CA MET A 95 2.35 2.44 -20.72
C MET A 95 2.21 1.95 -22.15
N ASN A 96 3.26 2.12 -22.95
CA ASN A 96 3.26 1.72 -24.36
C ASN A 96 3.10 0.21 -24.54
N ARG A 97 3.76 -0.58 -23.70
CA ARG A 97 3.65 -2.03 -23.72
C ARG A 97 2.21 -2.47 -23.47
N ILE A 98 1.54 -1.85 -22.52
CA ILE A 98 0.15 -2.17 -22.15
C ILE A 98 -0.78 -1.75 -23.30
N LEU A 99 -0.61 -0.56 -23.85
CA LEU A 99 -1.45 -0.05 -24.96
C LEU A 99 -1.30 -0.88 -26.24
N GLN A 100 -0.15 -1.51 -26.46
CA GLN A 100 0.08 -2.37 -27.63
C GLN A 100 -0.65 -3.71 -27.56
N GLN A 101 -1.21 -4.06 -26.40
CA GLN A 101 -1.97 -5.30 -26.24
C GLN A 101 -3.44 -5.19 -26.67
N PHE A 102 -3.85 -3.99 -27.08
CA PHE A 102 -5.21 -3.72 -27.55
C PHE A 102 -5.25 -3.46 -29.08
#